data_dca18b9294d8a0a9b5835d612b518712
#
_entry.id   dca18b9294d8a0a9b5835d612b518712
#
_cell.length_a   1.000
_cell.length_b   1.000
_cell.length_c   1.000
_cell.angle_alpha   90.00
_cell.angle_beta   90.00
_cell.angle_gamma   90.00
#
_symmetry.space_group_name_H-M   'P 1'
#
loop_
_entity.id
_entity.type
_entity.pdbx_description
1 polymer ?
#
loop_
_entity_poly.entity_id
_entity_poly.type
_entity_poly.pdbx_seq_one_letter_code
_entity_poly.pdbx_strand_id
1 'polypeptide(L)'
;MIKKIFGALIFLSLSTALAFAVDDVPLPEVILTGLQAYSMKGPEAALNAWTKGGPLENDPKVLGSVRVFQEVEKYYGRYNGYNLIRQKKLAPNSKLIYLQMNYEKGPLFIRFLCYFSGDQWVVSGRLVLNTEPDEVLN
;
A
#
# COMPACT_ATOMS: atom_id res chain seq x y z
N MET A 1 -41.96 61.20 -1.49
CA MET A 1 -41.53 59.96 -2.20
C MET A 1 -40.46 59.28 -1.37
N ILE A 2 -40.87 58.23 -0.69
CA ILE A 2 -39.92 57.45 0.15
C ILE A 2 -39.51 56.24 -0.69
N LYS A 3 -38.27 56.20 -1.10
CA LYS A 3 -37.66 55.02 -1.73
C LYS A 3 -37.23 54.04 -0.66
N LYS A 4 -37.95 52.93 -0.53
CA LYS A 4 -37.54 51.79 0.30
C LYS A 4 -36.39 51.09 -0.37
N ILE A 5 -35.21 51.19 0.23
CA ILE A 5 -34.05 50.38 -0.19
C ILE A 5 -34.16 49.05 0.57
N PHE A 6 -34.48 47.99 -0.17
CA PHE A 6 -34.41 46.60 0.35
C PHE A 6 -32.94 46.15 0.28
N GLY A 7 -32.29 46.16 1.43
CA GLY A 7 -30.99 45.52 1.59
C GLY A 7 -31.13 44.01 1.63
N ALA A 8 -30.73 43.36 0.55
CA ALA A 8 -30.62 41.90 0.56
C ALA A 8 -29.37 41.50 1.36
N LEU A 9 -29.59 40.89 2.53
CA LEU A 9 -28.55 40.31 3.34
C LEU A 9 -28.20 38.93 2.72
N ILE A 10 -27.09 38.90 1.98
CA ILE A 10 -26.55 37.65 1.46
C ILE A 10 -25.84 36.95 2.62
N PHE A 11 -26.46 35.91 3.19
CA PHE A 11 -25.79 34.98 4.08
C PHE A 11 -24.85 34.11 3.26
N LEU A 12 -23.58 34.45 3.29
CA LEU A 12 -22.52 33.60 2.74
C LEU A 12 -22.28 32.49 3.77
N SER A 13 -22.94 31.34 3.61
CA SER A 13 -22.67 30.14 4.40
C SER A 13 -21.32 29.58 3.98
N LEU A 14 -20.30 29.90 4.79
CA LEU A 14 -18.97 29.31 4.64
C LEU A 14 -19.05 27.85 5.13
N SER A 15 -19.35 26.94 4.20
CA SER A 15 -19.23 25.51 4.47
C SER A 15 -17.74 25.17 4.57
N THR A 16 -17.22 25.16 5.80
CA THR A 16 -15.93 24.57 6.08
C THR A 16 -16.06 23.05 5.90
N ALA A 17 -15.75 22.57 4.71
CA ALA A 17 -15.50 21.17 4.52
C ALA A 17 -14.24 20.83 5.33
N LEU A 18 -14.42 20.12 6.45
CA LEU A 18 -13.34 19.42 7.13
C LEU A 18 -12.84 18.33 6.18
N ALA A 19 -11.86 18.67 5.37
CA ALA A 19 -11.07 17.69 4.68
C ALA A 19 -10.29 16.94 5.77
N PHE A 20 -10.71 15.72 6.09
CA PHE A 20 -9.85 14.79 6.78
C PHE A 20 -8.64 14.59 5.87
N ALA A 21 -7.50 15.18 6.24
CA ALA A 21 -6.25 14.85 5.62
C ALA A 21 -5.99 13.38 5.96
N VAL A 22 -6.28 12.47 5.01
CA VAL A 22 -5.64 11.18 4.97
C VAL A 22 -4.16 11.52 4.85
N ASP A 23 -3.34 11.09 5.80
CA ASP A 23 -1.88 11.23 5.72
C ASP A 23 -1.44 10.57 4.41
N ASP A 24 -1.30 11.39 3.39
CA ASP A 24 -0.93 10.97 2.03
C ASP A 24 0.59 10.80 1.97
N VAL A 25 1.10 9.99 2.91
CA VAL A 25 2.51 9.62 2.94
C VAL A 25 2.75 8.67 1.77
N PRO A 26 3.60 9.04 0.80
CA PRO A 26 3.85 8.18 -0.33
C PRO A 26 4.47 6.86 0.12
N LEU A 27 4.11 5.77 -0.57
CA LEU A 27 4.75 4.47 -0.37
C LEU A 27 6.25 4.57 -0.68
N PRO A 28 7.10 3.84 0.06
CA PRO A 28 8.50 3.72 -0.29
C PRO A 28 8.69 3.23 -1.73
N GLU A 29 9.71 3.76 -2.39
CA GLU A 29 9.99 3.41 -3.79
C GLU A 29 10.17 1.90 -4.00
N VAL A 30 10.80 1.20 -3.06
CA VAL A 30 10.96 -0.26 -3.11
C VAL A 30 9.63 -1.00 -3.21
N ILE A 31 8.60 -0.52 -2.51
CA ILE A 31 7.25 -1.10 -2.57
C ILE A 31 6.59 -0.81 -3.91
N LEU A 32 6.64 0.43 -4.38
CA LEU A 32 6.06 0.83 -5.66
C LEU A 32 6.73 0.10 -6.84
N THR A 33 8.05 0.00 -6.82
CA THR A 33 8.81 -0.72 -7.85
C THR A 33 8.41 -2.18 -7.92
N GLY A 34 8.22 -2.83 -6.79
CA GLY A 34 7.77 -4.22 -6.75
C GLY A 34 6.34 -4.41 -7.24
N LEU A 35 5.42 -3.50 -6.89
CA LEU A 35 4.05 -3.53 -7.39
C LEU A 35 3.99 -3.34 -8.91
N GLN A 36 4.80 -2.43 -9.44
CA GLN A 36 4.93 -2.25 -10.89
C GLN A 36 5.51 -3.47 -11.57
N ALA A 37 6.56 -4.06 -11.00
CA ALA A 37 7.16 -5.30 -11.51
C ALA A 37 6.16 -6.46 -11.51
N TYR A 38 5.31 -6.54 -10.50
CA TYR A 38 4.24 -7.53 -10.45
C TYR A 38 3.29 -7.40 -11.63
N SER A 39 2.81 -6.19 -11.89
CA SER A 39 1.91 -5.91 -13.02
C SER A 39 2.52 -6.25 -14.37
N MET A 40 3.83 -6.02 -14.54
CA MET A 40 4.51 -6.17 -15.83
C MET A 40 5.06 -7.57 -16.07
N LYS A 41 5.59 -8.23 -15.03
CA LYS A 41 6.37 -9.46 -15.16
C LYS A 41 5.98 -10.57 -14.17
N GLY A 42 5.04 -10.30 -13.25
CA GLY A 42 4.54 -11.28 -12.31
C GLY A 42 5.28 -11.35 -10.97
N PRO A 43 4.94 -12.36 -10.14
CA PRO A 43 5.34 -12.41 -8.74
C PRO A 43 6.85 -12.52 -8.51
N GLU A 44 7.57 -13.27 -9.33
CA GLU A 44 9.03 -13.42 -9.16
C GLU A 44 9.76 -12.09 -9.31
N ALA A 45 9.40 -11.31 -10.34
CA ALA A 45 9.97 -9.98 -10.57
C ALA A 45 9.62 -9.02 -9.42
N ALA A 46 8.41 -9.09 -8.88
CA ALA A 46 8.00 -8.32 -7.73
C ALA A 46 8.85 -8.64 -6.48
N LEU A 47 9.02 -9.93 -6.18
CA LEU A 47 9.80 -10.35 -5.02
C LEU A 47 11.27 -9.95 -5.14
N ASN A 48 11.85 -10.04 -6.32
CA ASN A 48 13.21 -9.56 -6.57
C ASN A 48 13.32 -8.05 -6.34
N ALA A 49 12.34 -7.27 -6.77
CA ALA A 49 12.32 -5.83 -6.56
C ALA A 49 12.10 -5.46 -5.08
N TRP A 50 11.16 -6.11 -4.39
CA TRP A 50 10.88 -5.83 -2.97
C TRP A 50 12.03 -6.20 -2.05
N THR A 51 12.79 -7.24 -2.37
CA THR A 51 13.89 -7.70 -1.52
C THR A 51 15.22 -7.01 -1.80
N LYS A 52 15.30 -6.24 -2.87
CA LYS A 52 16.52 -5.54 -3.30
C LYS A 52 17.04 -4.60 -2.21
N GLY A 53 18.32 -4.74 -1.90
CA GLY A 53 19.00 -3.93 -0.88
C GLY A 53 18.72 -4.32 0.56
N GLY A 54 17.81 -5.25 0.79
CA GLY A 54 17.45 -5.76 2.11
C GLY A 54 18.05 -7.13 2.42
N PRO A 55 17.82 -7.66 3.64
CA PRO A 55 18.43 -8.92 4.08
C PRO A 55 17.91 -10.16 3.35
N LEU A 56 16.78 -10.05 2.65
CA LEU A 56 16.19 -11.16 1.89
C LEU A 56 16.64 -11.17 0.41
N GLU A 57 17.47 -10.23 0.00
CA GLU A 57 18.00 -10.20 -1.36
C GLU A 57 18.80 -11.49 -1.64
N ASN A 58 18.44 -12.17 -2.72
CA ASN A 58 19.01 -13.47 -3.13
C ASN A 58 18.78 -14.62 -2.12
N ASP A 59 17.86 -14.47 -1.17
CA ASP A 59 17.50 -15.56 -0.24
C ASP A 59 16.64 -16.61 -0.96
N PRO A 60 17.05 -17.88 -1.02
CA PRO A 60 16.26 -18.94 -1.65
C PRO A 60 14.87 -19.14 -1.02
N LYS A 61 14.69 -18.77 0.25
CA LYS A 61 13.40 -18.86 0.95
C LYS A 61 12.35 -17.93 0.37
N VAL A 62 12.76 -16.85 -0.28
CA VAL A 62 11.87 -15.93 -1.00
C VAL A 62 11.14 -16.63 -2.14
N LEU A 63 11.76 -17.62 -2.77
CA LEU A 63 11.14 -18.42 -3.84
C LEU A 63 9.88 -19.18 -3.37
N GLY A 64 9.79 -19.49 -2.07
CA GLY A 64 8.57 -20.05 -1.49
C GLY A 64 7.37 -19.09 -1.56
N SER A 65 7.62 -17.79 -1.46
CA SER A 65 6.59 -16.76 -1.58
C SER A 65 6.06 -16.62 -3.01
N VAL A 66 6.88 -16.89 -4.03
CA VAL A 66 6.43 -16.93 -5.44
C VAL A 66 5.29 -17.93 -5.60
N ARG A 67 5.43 -19.10 -5.01
CA ARG A 67 4.41 -20.15 -5.08
C ARG A 67 3.06 -19.68 -4.49
N VAL A 68 3.08 -18.95 -3.38
CA VAL A 68 1.85 -18.42 -2.78
C VAL A 68 1.13 -17.49 -3.74
N PHE A 69 1.84 -16.57 -4.39
CA PHE A 69 1.24 -15.69 -5.38
C PHE A 69 0.69 -16.46 -6.59
N GLN A 70 1.39 -17.47 -7.05
CA GLN A 70 0.94 -18.32 -8.15
C GLN A 70 -0.34 -19.09 -7.79
N GLU A 71 -0.43 -19.61 -6.56
CA GLU A 71 -1.66 -20.27 -6.07
C GLU A 71 -2.82 -19.28 -5.95
N VAL A 72 -2.57 -18.07 -5.49
CA VAL A 72 -3.59 -17.02 -5.42
C VAL A 72 -4.11 -16.68 -6.83
N GLU A 73 -3.24 -16.52 -7.81
CA GLU A 73 -3.64 -16.27 -9.20
C GLU A 73 -4.46 -17.43 -9.80
N LYS A 74 -4.10 -18.65 -9.43
CA LYS A 74 -4.85 -19.83 -9.86
C LYS A 74 -6.29 -19.84 -9.35
N TYR A 75 -6.51 -19.42 -8.10
CA TYR A 75 -7.84 -19.41 -7.49
C TYR A 75 -8.64 -18.13 -7.75
N TYR A 76 -7.98 -16.98 -7.73
CA TYR A 76 -8.64 -15.66 -7.81
C TYR A 76 -8.54 -15.01 -9.18
N GLY A 77 -7.77 -15.57 -10.11
CA GLY A 77 -7.57 -14.99 -11.42
C GLY A 77 -6.45 -13.97 -11.46
N ARG A 78 -6.52 -13.05 -12.43
CA ARG A 78 -5.44 -12.09 -12.68
C ARG A 78 -5.40 -10.98 -11.64
N TYR A 79 -4.18 -10.54 -11.33
CA TYR A 79 -3.92 -9.34 -10.57
C TYR A 79 -4.39 -8.09 -11.34
N ASN A 80 -5.09 -7.19 -10.67
CA ASN A 80 -5.63 -5.98 -11.29
C ASN A 80 -5.39 -4.69 -10.49
N GLY A 81 -4.39 -4.68 -9.61
CA GLY A 81 -4.02 -3.50 -8.85
C GLY A 81 -3.99 -3.74 -7.33
N TYR A 82 -3.83 -2.66 -6.59
CA TYR A 82 -3.72 -2.74 -5.14
C TYR A 82 -4.44 -1.56 -4.47
N ASN A 83 -4.71 -1.74 -3.17
CA ASN A 83 -5.12 -0.67 -2.27
C ASN A 83 -4.18 -0.60 -1.08
N LEU A 84 -3.78 0.61 -0.70
CA LEU A 84 -3.11 0.83 0.57
C LEU A 84 -4.13 0.74 1.69
N ILE A 85 -3.91 -0.16 2.66
CA ILE A 85 -4.75 -0.25 3.86
C ILE A 85 -4.26 0.74 4.91
N ARG A 86 -2.98 0.69 5.26
CA ARG A 86 -2.35 1.67 6.17
C ARG A 86 -0.82 1.59 6.12
N GLN A 87 -0.20 2.68 6.56
CA GLN A 87 1.19 2.74 6.96
C GLN A 87 1.26 3.00 8.46
N LYS A 88 1.96 2.16 9.21
CA LYS A 88 2.14 2.31 10.65
C LYS A 88 3.60 2.59 10.95
N LYS A 89 3.90 3.82 11.40
CA LYS A 89 5.23 4.19 11.87
C LYS A 89 5.51 3.48 13.20
N LEU A 90 6.62 2.76 13.29
CA LEU A 90 7.09 2.09 14.50
C LEU A 90 8.16 2.93 15.21
N ALA A 91 9.08 3.49 14.46
CA ALA A 91 10.18 4.34 14.88
C ALA A 91 10.50 5.32 13.74
N PRO A 92 11.39 6.31 13.93
CA PRO A 92 11.76 7.24 12.87
C PRO A 92 12.26 6.56 11.58
N ASN A 93 12.86 5.38 11.71
CA ASN A 93 13.47 4.63 10.61
C ASN A 93 12.83 3.27 10.33
N SER A 94 11.63 3.01 10.87
CA SER A 94 10.92 1.76 10.60
C SER A 94 9.41 1.95 10.53
N LYS A 95 8.77 1.21 9.63
CA LYS A 95 7.32 1.20 9.48
C LYS A 95 6.79 -0.10 8.92
N LEU A 96 5.54 -0.38 9.25
CA LEU A 96 4.76 -1.45 8.64
C LEU A 96 3.88 -0.87 7.54
N ILE A 97 3.81 -1.57 6.42
CA ILE A 97 2.94 -1.23 5.29
C ILE A 97 2.01 -2.40 5.05
N TYR A 98 0.73 -2.11 5.04
CA TYR A 98 -0.33 -3.07 4.82
C TYR A 98 -1.02 -2.77 3.49
N LEU A 99 -0.99 -3.72 2.57
CA LEU A 99 -1.60 -3.62 1.26
C LEU A 99 -2.65 -4.71 1.05
N GLN A 100 -3.65 -4.39 0.26
CA GLN A 100 -4.54 -5.35 -0.36
C GLN A 100 -4.20 -5.42 -1.85
N MET A 101 -3.76 -6.58 -2.29
CA MET A 101 -3.58 -6.86 -3.71
C MET A 101 -4.88 -7.40 -4.27
N ASN A 102 -5.35 -6.82 -5.36
CA ASN A 102 -6.66 -7.14 -5.94
C ASN A 102 -6.50 -8.11 -7.10
N TYR A 103 -7.30 -9.17 -7.07
CA TYR A 103 -7.41 -10.15 -8.13
C TYR A 103 -8.87 -10.19 -8.61
N GLU A 104 -9.15 -10.85 -9.73
CA GLU A 104 -10.50 -10.89 -10.32
C GLU A 104 -11.58 -11.40 -9.35
N LYS A 105 -11.25 -12.34 -8.48
CA LYS A 105 -12.23 -13.03 -7.59
C LYS A 105 -11.98 -12.82 -6.10
N GLY A 106 -10.93 -12.12 -5.70
CA GLY A 106 -10.65 -11.92 -4.30
C GLY A 106 -9.34 -11.17 -4.02
N PRO A 107 -9.11 -10.81 -2.76
CA PRO A 107 -7.92 -10.09 -2.32
C PRO A 107 -6.84 -11.01 -1.77
N LEU A 108 -5.60 -10.55 -1.84
CA LEU A 108 -4.48 -11.03 -1.04
C LEU A 108 -3.98 -9.87 -0.18
N PHE A 109 -3.89 -10.10 1.12
CA PHE A 109 -3.32 -9.12 2.06
C PHE A 109 -1.84 -9.37 2.24
N ILE A 110 -1.06 -8.28 2.26
CA ILE A 110 0.39 -8.36 2.45
C ILE A 110 0.86 -7.29 3.41
N ARG A 111 1.79 -7.68 4.29
CA ARG A 111 2.46 -6.77 5.22
C ARG A 111 3.96 -6.76 4.98
N PHE A 112 4.50 -5.56 4.83
CA PHE A 112 5.93 -5.32 4.72
C PHE A 112 6.44 -4.65 5.99
N LEU A 113 7.59 -5.11 6.50
CA LEU A 113 8.40 -4.35 7.43
C LEU A 113 9.45 -3.59 6.64
N CYS A 114 9.35 -2.26 6.63
CA CYS A 114 10.31 -1.40 5.95
C CYS A 114 11.22 -0.72 6.96
N TYR A 115 12.50 -0.65 6.63
CA TYR A 115 13.54 -0.02 7.41
C TYR A 115 14.32 0.97 6.54
N PHE A 116 14.59 2.17 7.07
CA PHE A 116 15.40 3.16 6.40
C PHE A 116 16.88 2.90 6.67
N SER A 117 17.57 2.38 5.66
CA SER A 117 18.96 1.97 5.74
C SER A 117 19.85 3.01 5.08
N GLY A 118 20.27 4.00 5.88
CA GLY A 118 21.16 5.07 5.42
C GLY A 118 20.44 6.08 4.51
N ASP A 119 20.24 5.74 3.27
CA ASP A 119 19.73 6.62 2.22
C ASP A 119 18.45 6.13 1.52
N GLN A 120 17.99 4.92 1.85
CA GLN A 120 16.82 4.30 1.20
C GLN A 120 16.03 3.41 2.14
N TRP A 121 14.75 3.27 1.83
CA TRP A 121 13.89 2.26 2.45
C TRP A 121 14.15 0.89 1.83
N VAL A 122 14.30 -0.12 2.68
CA VAL A 122 14.42 -1.52 2.29
C VAL A 122 13.35 -2.35 3.00
N VAL A 123 12.96 -3.48 2.43
CA VAL A 123 12.14 -4.47 3.13
C VAL A 123 13.08 -5.30 3.99
N SER A 124 12.91 -5.19 5.30
CA SER A 124 13.85 -5.73 6.29
C SER A 124 13.44 -7.07 6.86
N GLY A 125 12.15 -7.35 6.89
CA GLY A 125 11.63 -8.57 7.50
C GLY A 125 10.99 -9.50 6.49
N ARG A 126 10.58 -10.66 6.99
CA ARG A 126 9.81 -11.62 6.21
C ARG A 126 8.49 -10.98 5.75
N LEU A 127 8.13 -11.21 4.50
CA LEU A 127 6.82 -10.85 3.99
C LEU A 127 5.75 -11.73 4.66
N VAL A 128 4.70 -11.08 5.14
CA VAL A 128 3.52 -11.78 5.67
C VAL A 128 2.40 -11.58 4.68
N LEU A 129 1.86 -12.67 4.16
CA LEU A 129 0.79 -12.64 3.17
C LEU A 129 -0.21 -13.77 3.42
N ASN A 130 -1.49 -13.43 3.31
CA ASN A 130 -2.59 -14.36 3.51
C ASN A 130 -3.86 -13.82 2.83
N THR A 131 -4.76 -14.71 2.44
CA THR A 131 -6.09 -14.35 1.97
C THR A 131 -7.05 -13.99 3.11
N GLU A 132 -6.70 -14.35 4.34
CA GLU A 132 -7.44 -13.96 5.54
C GLU A 132 -6.82 -12.70 6.16
N PRO A 133 -7.58 -11.60 6.27
CA PRO A 133 -7.03 -10.32 6.70
C PRO A 133 -6.50 -10.34 8.13
N ASP A 134 -7.12 -11.08 9.03
CA ASP A 134 -6.72 -11.13 10.45
C ASP A 134 -5.29 -11.67 10.64
N GLU A 135 -4.84 -12.55 9.76
CA GLU A 135 -3.49 -13.11 9.78
C GLU A 135 -2.40 -12.10 9.40
N VAL A 136 -2.80 -10.99 8.79
CA VAL A 136 -1.87 -9.98 8.28
C VAL A 136 -2.00 -8.65 9.03
N LEU A 137 -3.23 -8.27 9.41
CA LEU A 137 -3.54 -6.94 9.92
C LEU A 137 -3.42 -6.80 11.44
N ASN A 138 -3.29 -7.91 12.17
CA ASN A 138 -3.13 -7.94 13.64
C ASN A 138 -1.67 -8.03 14.08
#